data_8d4cb2e0dd86119b06cc881140fea104
#
_entry.id   8d4cb2e0dd86119b06cc881140fea104
#
_cell.length_a   1.000
_cell.length_b   1.000
_cell.length_c   1.000
_cell.angle_alpha   90.00
_cell.angle_beta   90.00
_cell.angle_gamma   90.00
#
_symmetry.space_group_name_H-M   'P 1'
#
loop_
_entity.id
_entity.type
_entity.pdbx_description
1 polymer ?
#
loop_
_entity_poly.entity_id
_entity_poly.type
_entity_poly.pdbx_seq_one_letter_code
_entity_poly.pdbx_strand_id
1 'polypeptide(L)'
;MNHTPIRTGESFALPPGSSKFTRLFWLATGRTVLVTGAFLLSALGMIAGPLTNPAALAPLSYKADWRWVKGAVFVPTKYVNEAQQWDEYDPVINDRELHYASIYGINCVRVYLHFDIYLKKKNALLKDIEDFLTRADKYSIKTEFVFFDDCWNQPDKDILSADYKYPAPIFGVHNSRWLVSPGENVRQHYAEYRDRLKAYVQDIVNAHKDDKRIAFWETYNEPNQSPETRQLMEDAYDWIHETGTTIPLTATGHDLPDKGFSGDPYSDFNSWHEYSGYNYTGKPDSLCSECMNRSSQTVPGIVEHFKSKTGFILWEFGIGRDNCRFAWGENRKQPRPDETPKPFHGMVYPDGHPWSVDDVKALLGAEAFAKAPLFAVEYYKDSNFAELAKKSVAPMIDFDLGTERGTGSPDASAGVPPENFSVRWRGAILPPTKGTYVFYADSDNQVKLFVNAKLVLNKKTSGHEEISKEIKLAGGQPAEVKIEYVHATGNPTLHISWSGPGLDRQIMTPINNASVQ
;
A
#
# COMPACT_ATOMS: atom_id res chain seq x y z
N MET A 1 -19.53 56.46 14.95
CA MET A 1 -20.84 56.35 15.64
C MET A 1 -21.21 54.88 15.70
N ASN A 2 -21.42 54.41 16.92
CA ASN A 2 -21.94 53.12 17.35
C ASN A 2 -21.08 51.86 17.11
N HIS A 3 -20.28 51.57 18.12
CA HIS A 3 -19.79 50.23 18.51
C HIS A 3 -20.91 49.42 19.11
N THR A 4 -21.03 48.13 18.74
CA THR A 4 -21.69 47.13 19.58
C THR A 4 -20.80 45.89 19.63
N PRO A 5 -20.49 45.31 20.83
CA PRO A 5 -19.56 44.22 21.00
C PRO A 5 -20.26 42.86 20.81
N ILE A 6 -19.54 41.93 20.19
CA ILE A 6 -19.93 40.51 20.03
C ILE A 6 -19.58 39.76 21.30
N ARG A 7 -20.55 39.13 21.92
CA ARG A 7 -20.44 38.24 23.07
C ARG A 7 -19.70 36.94 22.71
N THR A 8 -18.77 36.58 23.54
CA THR A 8 -18.14 35.26 23.64
C THR A 8 -19.05 34.29 24.39
N GLY A 9 -19.09 33.03 23.93
CA GLY A 9 -19.36 31.87 24.78
C GLY A 9 -20.75 31.25 24.63
N GLU A 10 -20.83 30.19 23.86
CA GLU A 10 -21.73 29.06 24.13
C GLU A 10 -21.04 27.75 23.77
N SER A 11 -20.80 26.97 24.81
CA SER A 11 -20.34 25.58 24.74
C SER A 11 -21.56 24.72 24.39
N PHE A 12 -21.52 24.02 23.26
CA PHE A 12 -22.51 22.98 22.95
C PHE A 12 -22.10 21.66 23.59
N ALA A 13 -22.82 21.29 24.66
CA ALA A 13 -22.81 19.95 25.22
C ALA A 13 -23.71 19.05 24.38
N LEU A 14 -23.19 17.87 24.03
CA LEU A 14 -23.96 16.81 23.38
C LEU A 14 -24.90 16.13 24.40
N PRO A 15 -26.14 15.80 24.04
CA PRO A 15 -27.02 15.07 24.93
C PRO A 15 -26.70 13.56 24.94
N PRO A 16 -26.83 12.86 26.09
CA PRO A 16 -26.66 11.43 26.16
C PRO A 16 -27.91 10.72 25.67
N GLY A 17 -27.80 10.01 24.54
CA GLY A 17 -28.86 9.16 24.01
C GLY A 17 -28.75 7.75 24.57
N SER A 18 -29.55 7.44 25.60
CA SER A 18 -29.76 6.08 26.10
C SER A 18 -30.69 5.30 25.17
N SER A 19 -30.25 4.25 24.52
CA SER A 19 -31.12 3.22 23.96
C SER A 19 -31.11 1.99 24.84
N LYS A 20 -32.14 1.86 25.66
CA LYS A 20 -32.51 0.60 26.33
C LYS A 20 -33.20 -0.30 25.33
N PHE A 21 -32.57 -1.37 24.90
CA PHE A 21 -33.28 -2.48 24.28
C PHE A 21 -33.80 -3.42 25.36
N THR A 22 -35.12 -3.44 25.50
CA THR A 22 -35.88 -4.31 26.40
C THR A 22 -35.97 -5.70 25.75
N ARG A 23 -35.39 -6.70 26.38
CA ARG A 23 -35.63 -8.13 26.06
C ARG A 23 -37.04 -8.50 26.46
N LEU A 24 -37.90 -8.86 25.51
CA LEU A 24 -39.15 -9.55 25.76
C LEU A 24 -38.89 -11.06 25.81
N PHE A 25 -39.02 -11.62 27.01
CA PHE A 25 -39.15 -13.06 27.21
C PHE A 25 -40.58 -13.47 26.90
N TRP A 26 -40.79 -14.37 25.94
CA TRP A 26 -42.05 -15.11 25.81
C TRP A 26 -41.89 -16.50 26.40
N LEU A 27 -42.58 -16.74 27.53
CA LEU A 27 -42.87 -18.04 28.07
C LEU A 27 -44.15 -18.57 27.38
N ALA A 28 -44.04 -19.63 26.60
CA ALA A 28 -45.20 -20.39 26.12
C ALA A 28 -45.29 -21.70 26.87
N THR A 29 -46.30 -21.79 27.71
CA THR A 29 -46.73 -23.00 28.39
C THR A 29 -47.43 -23.95 27.43
N GLY A 30 -47.14 -25.23 27.56
CA GLY A 30 -47.57 -26.30 26.70
C GLY A 30 -49.06 -26.61 26.70
N ARG A 31 -49.48 -27.27 25.66
CA ARG A 31 -50.53 -28.30 25.68
C ARG A 31 -50.31 -29.29 24.53
N THR A 32 -50.10 -30.52 24.91
CA THR A 32 -50.06 -31.74 24.07
C THR A 32 -51.45 -32.03 23.52
N VAL A 33 -51.55 -32.24 22.19
CA VAL A 33 -52.68 -32.96 21.61
C VAL A 33 -52.12 -34.04 20.69
N LEU A 34 -52.34 -35.30 21.08
CA LEU A 34 -52.13 -36.45 20.23
C LEU A 34 -53.24 -36.56 19.18
N VAL A 35 -52.91 -36.69 17.93
CA VAL A 35 -53.79 -37.25 16.91
C VAL A 35 -53.00 -38.28 16.11
N THR A 36 -53.39 -39.53 16.33
CA THR A 36 -52.97 -40.68 15.55
C THR A 36 -53.72 -40.72 14.22
N GLY A 37 -53.00 -40.75 13.14
CA GLY A 37 -53.55 -41.03 11.82
C GLY A 37 -52.51 -41.79 10.98
N ALA A 38 -52.72 -43.08 10.84
CA ALA A 38 -51.91 -43.96 9.99
C ALA A 38 -52.33 -43.79 8.52
N PHE A 39 -51.37 -43.49 7.66
CA PHE A 39 -51.46 -43.76 6.23
C PHE A 39 -50.17 -44.44 5.75
N LEU A 40 -50.35 -45.71 5.33
CA LEU A 40 -49.35 -46.44 4.58
C LEU A 40 -49.28 -45.87 3.14
N LEU A 41 -48.10 -45.49 2.72
CA LEU A 41 -47.73 -45.43 1.28
C LEU A 41 -46.28 -45.86 1.14
N SER A 42 -46.10 -46.86 0.30
CA SER A 42 -44.86 -47.53 -0.03
C SER A 42 -43.83 -46.57 -0.64
N ALA A 43 -42.65 -46.52 -0.02
CA ALA A 43 -41.49 -45.78 -0.53
C ALA A 43 -40.50 -46.75 -1.16
N LEU A 44 -40.10 -46.48 -2.39
CA LEU A 44 -38.81 -46.93 -2.91
C LEU A 44 -37.72 -46.10 -2.24
N GLY A 45 -36.94 -46.75 -1.40
CA GLY A 45 -35.80 -46.12 -0.74
C GLY A 45 -34.63 -45.94 -1.68
N MET A 46 -34.27 -44.69 -1.98
CA MET A 46 -32.89 -44.37 -2.22
C MET A 46 -32.24 -44.02 -0.89
N ILE A 47 -31.37 -44.91 -0.42
CA ILE A 47 -30.50 -44.67 0.73
C ILE A 47 -29.41 -43.70 0.26
N ALA A 48 -29.63 -42.40 0.49
CA ALA A 48 -28.53 -41.47 0.55
C ALA A 48 -27.80 -41.75 1.88
N GLY A 49 -26.65 -42.39 1.81
CA GLY A 49 -25.74 -42.48 2.95
C GLY A 49 -25.36 -41.08 3.42
N PRO A 50 -25.06 -40.90 4.71
CA PRO A 50 -24.53 -39.63 5.16
C PRO A 50 -23.27 -39.31 4.33
N LEU A 51 -23.25 -38.13 3.69
CA LEU A 51 -22.04 -37.57 3.14
C LEU A 51 -21.05 -37.51 4.32
N THR A 52 -20.11 -38.44 4.34
CA THR A 52 -18.97 -38.36 5.24
C THR A 52 -18.24 -37.09 4.85
N ASN A 53 -18.32 -36.10 5.73
CA ASN A 53 -17.47 -34.93 5.69
C ASN A 53 -16.03 -35.43 5.43
N PRO A 54 -15.38 -35.07 4.32
CA PRO A 54 -13.98 -35.38 4.18
C PRO A 54 -13.30 -34.81 5.42
N ALA A 55 -12.52 -35.65 6.11
CA ALA A 55 -11.85 -35.28 7.35
C ALA A 55 -11.23 -33.88 7.13
N ALA A 56 -11.72 -32.91 7.90
CA ALA A 56 -11.14 -31.58 7.90
C ALA A 56 -9.63 -31.77 8.07
N LEU A 57 -8.84 -31.30 7.11
CA LEU A 57 -7.40 -31.34 7.21
C LEU A 57 -7.05 -30.67 8.52
N ALA A 58 -6.38 -31.41 9.42
CA ALA A 58 -5.97 -30.83 10.70
C ALA A 58 -5.13 -29.58 10.38
N PRO A 59 -5.42 -28.42 11.03
CA PRO A 59 -4.65 -27.21 10.79
C PRO A 59 -3.17 -27.53 10.89
N LEU A 60 -2.40 -27.20 9.87
CA LEU A 60 -0.96 -27.32 9.92
C LEU A 60 -0.52 -26.39 11.05
N SER A 61 0.04 -26.92 12.15
CA SER A 61 0.56 -26.09 13.22
C SER A 61 1.84 -25.39 12.71
N TYR A 62 1.65 -24.33 11.96
CA TYR A 62 2.76 -23.53 11.42
C TYR A 62 3.33 -22.68 12.56
N LYS A 63 4.59 -22.91 12.90
CA LYS A 63 5.33 -22.11 13.87
C LYS A 63 6.32 -21.21 13.12
N ALA A 64 5.80 -20.16 12.50
CA ALA A 64 6.66 -19.11 11.98
C ALA A 64 7.05 -18.14 13.08
N ASP A 65 8.20 -17.52 12.89
CA ASP A 65 8.61 -16.35 13.65
C ASP A 65 8.47 -15.12 12.74
N TRP A 66 7.43 -14.32 12.94
CA TRP A 66 7.14 -13.15 12.12
C TRP A 66 7.88 -11.88 12.55
N ARG A 67 8.69 -11.91 13.62
CA ARG A 67 9.41 -10.73 14.14
C ARG A 67 10.34 -10.06 13.11
N TRP A 68 10.67 -10.74 12.04
CA TRP A 68 11.46 -10.19 10.94
C TRP A 68 10.67 -9.22 10.05
N VAL A 69 9.33 -9.32 10.01
CA VAL A 69 8.48 -8.52 9.12
C VAL A 69 8.45 -7.07 9.57
N LYS A 70 8.92 -6.20 8.70
CA LYS A 70 8.71 -4.76 8.70
C LYS A 70 8.09 -4.41 7.36
N GLY A 71 6.78 -4.57 7.28
CA GLY A 71 6.04 -4.51 6.03
C GLY A 71 5.29 -3.19 5.83
N ALA A 72 4.80 -3.04 4.59
CA ALA A 72 3.79 -2.04 4.25
C ALA A 72 2.85 -2.57 3.16
N VAL A 73 1.59 -2.16 3.19
CA VAL A 73 0.67 -2.33 2.07
C VAL A 73 1.22 -1.54 0.89
N PHE A 74 1.17 -2.14 -0.30
CA PHE A 74 1.84 -1.62 -1.48
C PHE A 74 0.87 -1.51 -2.66
N VAL A 75 0.45 -0.28 -2.92
CA VAL A 75 -0.17 0.15 -4.17
C VAL A 75 0.69 1.30 -4.69
N PRO A 76 1.32 1.17 -5.86
CA PRO A 76 2.13 2.25 -6.41
C PRO A 76 1.33 3.55 -6.54
N THR A 77 1.97 4.66 -6.20
CA THR A 77 1.35 5.98 -6.02
C THR A 77 0.56 6.51 -7.23
N LYS A 78 0.83 5.98 -8.42
CA LYS A 78 0.12 6.26 -9.68
C LYS A 78 -1.32 5.76 -9.70
N TYR A 79 -1.63 4.66 -9.00
CA TYR A 79 -2.92 3.96 -9.12
C TYR A 79 -3.94 4.46 -8.11
N VAL A 80 -5.21 4.38 -8.49
CA VAL A 80 -6.32 4.80 -7.63
C VAL A 80 -6.83 3.67 -6.74
N ASN A 81 -6.43 2.44 -7.06
CA ASN A 81 -6.78 1.22 -6.32
C ASN A 81 -5.94 0.02 -6.78
N GLU A 82 -6.10 -1.09 -6.06
CA GLU A 82 -5.46 -2.38 -6.27
C GLU A 82 -5.81 -3.04 -7.62
N ALA A 83 -7.03 -2.84 -8.14
CA ALA A 83 -7.43 -3.40 -9.43
C ALA A 83 -6.68 -2.71 -10.58
N GLN A 84 -6.56 -1.37 -10.55
CA GLN A 84 -5.81 -0.63 -11.56
C GLN A 84 -4.34 -0.99 -11.56
N GLN A 85 -3.73 -1.25 -10.40
CA GLN A 85 -2.34 -1.71 -10.30
C GLN A 85 -2.06 -2.91 -11.21
N TRP A 86 -2.98 -3.87 -11.26
CA TRP A 86 -2.83 -5.06 -12.09
C TRP A 86 -3.35 -4.89 -13.51
N ASP A 87 -4.42 -4.11 -13.69
CA ASP A 87 -4.98 -3.88 -15.03
C ASP A 87 -4.08 -3.03 -15.93
N GLU A 88 -3.42 -2.03 -15.35
CA GLU A 88 -2.48 -1.12 -16.01
C GLU A 88 -1.05 -1.30 -15.48
N TYR A 89 -0.63 -2.55 -15.24
CA TYR A 89 0.65 -2.88 -14.62
C TYR A 89 1.84 -2.18 -15.31
N ASP A 90 2.60 -1.42 -14.53
CA ASP A 90 3.78 -0.68 -14.98
C ASP A 90 5.03 -1.16 -14.24
N PRO A 91 5.91 -1.94 -14.90
CA PRO A 91 7.10 -2.50 -14.26
C PRO A 91 8.10 -1.43 -13.79
N VAL A 92 8.13 -0.26 -14.44
CA VAL A 92 9.07 0.82 -14.09
C VAL A 92 8.70 1.45 -12.76
N ILE A 93 7.42 1.76 -12.56
CA ILE A 93 6.93 2.35 -11.31
C ILE A 93 7.03 1.35 -10.16
N ASN A 94 6.66 0.08 -10.41
CA ASN A 94 6.81 -0.97 -9.40
C ASN A 94 8.29 -1.13 -8.98
N ASP A 95 9.23 -1.21 -9.92
CA ASP A 95 10.67 -1.31 -9.61
C ASP A 95 11.17 -0.12 -8.79
N ARG A 96 10.78 1.10 -9.18
CA ARG A 96 11.16 2.34 -8.50
C ARG A 96 10.65 2.40 -7.07
N GLU A 97 9.36 2.15 -6.85
CA GLU A 97 8.77 2.28 -5.52
C GLU A 97 9.12 1.11 -4.59
N LEU A 98 9.34 -0.10 -5.12
CA LEU A 98 9.96 -1.21 -4.37
C LEU A 98 11.40 -0.86 -3.95
N HIS A 99 12.16 -0.16 -4.81
CA HIS A 99 13.48 0.34 -4.43
C HIS A 99 13.37 1.36 -3.28
N TYR A 100 12.45 2.31 -3.33
CA TYR A 100 12.20 3.22 -2.20
C TYR A 100 11.89 2.46 -0.92
N ALA A 101 11.00 1.46 -1.00
CA ALA A 101 10.61 0.63 0.14
C ALA A 101 11.82 -0.06 0.78
N SER A 102 12.71 -0.66 -0.03
CA SER A 102 13.91 -1.32 0.48
C SER A 102 14.89 -0.37 1.15
N ILE A 103 15.14 0.79 0.54
CA ILE A 103 16.02 1.83 1.12
C ILE A 103 15.49 2.34 2.46
N TYR A 104 14.18 2.36 2.63
CA TYR A 104 13.52 2.80 3.87
C TYR A 104 13.31 1.67 4.89
N GLY A 105 13.80 0.47 4.61
CA GLY A 105 13.83 -0.65 5.55
C GLY A 105 12.55 -1.49 5.58
N ILE A 106 11.70 -1.37 4.57
CA ILE A 106 10.59 -2.29 4.32
C ILE A 106 11.14 -3.57 3.69
N ASN A 107 10.80 -4.72 4.25
CA ASN A 107 11.28 -6.03 3.81
C ASN A 107 10.16 -7.00 3.46
N CYS A 108 8.92 -6.56 3.58
CA CYS A 108 7.73 -7.30 3.16
C CYS A 108 6.70 -6.31 2.61
N VAL A 109 6.05 -6.65 1.50
CA VAL A 109 4.94 -5.86 0.94
C VAL A 109 3.68 -6.72 0.90
N ARG A 110 2.56 -6.12 1.32
CA ARG A 110 1.23 -6.70 1.25
C ARG A 110 0.51 -6.15 0.04
N VAL A 111 0.14 -7.02 -0.89
CA VAL A 111 -0.35 -6.67 -2.23
C VAL A 111 -1.67 -7.36 -2.50
N TYR A 112 -2.68 -6.58 -2.83
CA TYR A 112 -4.01 -7.09 -3.14
C TYR A 112 -4.10 -7.56 -4.58
N LEU A 113 -4.67 -8.75 -4.78
CA LEU A 113 -5.07 -9.29 -6.06
C LEU A 113 -6.55 -8.97 -6.32
N HIS A 114 -7.00 -9.05 -7.59
CA HIS A 114 -8.39 -8.73 -7.90
C HIS A 114 -9.00 -9.74 -8.85
N PHE A 115 -10.13 -10.33 -8.44
CA PHE A 115 -10.81 -11.39 -9.20
C PHE A 115 -11.26 -10.94 -10.59
N ASP A 116 -11.79 -9.72 -10.74
CA ASP A 116 -12.23 -9.23 -12.04
C ASP A 116 -11.05 -9.05 -13.00
N ILE A 117 -9.86 -8.70 -12.51
CA ILE A 117 -8.66 -8.60 -13.35
C ILE A 117 -8.20 -9.98 -13.82
N TYR A 118 -8.30 -10.99 -12.96
CA TYR A 118 -8.08 -12.36 -13.36
C TYR A 118 -9.07 -12.79 -14.47
N LEU A 119 -10.36 -12.50 -14.33
CA LEU A 119 -11.37 -12.80 -15.36
C LEU A 119 -11.09 -12.06 -16.67
N LYS A 120 -10.64 -10.80 -16.61
CA LYS A 120 -10.37 -9.94 -17.75
C LYS A 120 -9.11 -10.36 -18.52
N LYS A 121 -8.01 -10.67 -17.80
CA LYS A 121 -6.69 -10.86 -18.43
C LYS A 121 -5.79 -11.89 -17.71
N LYS A 122 -6.33 -13.05 -17.35
CA LYS A 122 -5.64 -14.11 -16.58
C LYS A 122 -4.15 -14.29 -16.94
N ASN A 123 -3.83 -14.54 -18.22
CA ASN A 123 -2.46 -14.85 -18.63
C ASN A 123 -1.50 -13.64 -18.50
N ALA A 124 -2.01 -12.43 -18.64
CA ALA A 124 -1.23 -11.22 -18.38
C ALA A 124 -1.01 -11.05 -16.88
N LEU A 125 -2.06 -11.19 -16.07
CA LEU A 125 -1.96 -11.09 -14.60
C LEU A 125 -0.92 -12.07 -14.03
N LEU A 126 -0.91 -13.33 -14.47
CA LEU A 126 0.11 -14.30 -14.00
C LEU A 126 1.55 -13.90 -14.37
N LYS A 127 1.75 -13.27 -15.54
CA LYS A 127 3.06 -12.72 -15.92
C LYS A 127 3.43 -11.49 -15.10
N ASP A 128 2.46 -10.62 -14.86
CA ASP A 128 2.64 -9.40 -14.09
C ASP A 128 2.99 -9.73 -12.62
N ILE A 129 2.37 -10.78 -12.04
CA ILE A 129 2.71 -11.31 -10.71
C ILE A 129 4.16 -11.83 -10.68
N GLU A 130 4.58 -12.60 -11.70
CA GLU A 130 5.96 -13.10 -11.78
C GLU A 130 6.99 -11.97 -11.92
N ASP A 131 6.71 -10.95 -12.76
CA ASP A 131 7.55 -9.77 -12.89
C ASP A 131 7.64 -8.98 -11.58
N PHE A 132 6.50 -8.79 -10.90
CA PHE A 132 6.43 -8.13 -9.59
C PHE A 132 7.30 -8.86 -8.55
N LEU A 133 7.15 -10.19 -8.42
CA LEU A 133 7.95 -11.00 -7.51
C LEU A 133 9.45 -10.91 -7.81
N THR A 134 9.82 -10.89 -9.09
CA THR A 134 11.20 -10.74 -9.52
C THR A 134 11.78 -9.37 -9.11
N ARG A 135 11.00 -8.30 -9.23
CA ARG A 135 11.40 -6.96 -8.80
C ARG A 135 11.50 -6.84 -7.29
N ALA A 136 10.54 -7.36 -6.57
CA ALA A 136 10.57 -7.37 -5.10
C ALA A 136 11.79 -8.13 -4.57
N ASP A 137 12.08 -9.31 -5.12
CA ASP A 137 13.24 -10.13 -4.73
C ASP A 137 14.59 -9.47 -5.06
N LYS A 138 14.69 -8.72 -6.15
CA LYS A 138 15.86 -7.88 -6.49
C LYS A 138 16.26 -6.96 -5.33
N TYR A 139 15.29 -6.51 -4.56
CA TYR A 139 15.46 -5.64 -3.40
C TYR A 139 15.34 -6.37 -2.06
N SER A 140 15.33 -7.71 -2.07
CA SER A 140 15.19 -8.56 -0.88
C SER A 140 13.87 -8.30 -0.11
N ILE A 141 12.82 -7.94 -0.82
CA ILE A 141 11.48 -7.75 -0.29
C ILE A 141 10.67 -9.02 -0.54
N LYS A 142 10.05 -9.56 0.52
CA LYS A 142 9.06 -10.65 0.41
C LYS A 142 7.68 -10.08 0.09
N THR A 143 6.83 -10.89 -0.52
CA THR A 143 5.48 -10.48 -0.88
C THR A 143 4.46 -11.33 -0.13
N GLU A 144 3.44 -10.67 0.41
CA GLU A 144 2.17 -11.24 0.81
C GLU A 144 1.14 -10.90 -0.25
N PHE A 145 0.35 -11.88 -0.69
CA PHE A 145 -0.77 -11.64 -1.59
C PHE A 145 -2.10 -11.87 -0.91
N VAL A 146 -3.00 -10.88 -1.03
CA VAL A 146 -4.38 -10.91 -0.54
C VAL A 146 -5.31 -11.25 -1.70
N PHE A 147 -6.11 -12.33 -1.59
CA PHE A 147 -7.01 -12.77 -2.66
C PHE A 147 -8.34 -12.02 -2.68
N PHE A 148 -8.95 -11.82 -1.51
CA PHE A 148 -10.28 -11.24 -1.38
C PHE A 148 -10.32 -10.12 -0.36
N ASP A 149 -11.24 -9.16 -0.58
CA ASP A 149 -11.38 -7.96 0.25
C ASP A 149 -12.84 -7.48 0.25
N ASP A 150 -13.38 -7.11 1.40
CA ASP A 150 -14.72 -6.56 1.54
C ASP A 150 -14.75 -5.05 1.82
N CYS A 151 -13.60 -4.36 1.67
CA CYS A 151 -13.51 -2.94 1.98
C CYS A 151 -13.90 -2.02 0.83
N TRP A 152 -14.68 -0.99 1.16
CA TRP A 152 -15.03 0.24 0.45
C TRP A 152 -16.06 0.11 -0.68
N ASN A 153 -15.66 0.00 -1.96
CA ASN A 153 -16.60 0.22 -3.07
C ASN A 153 -16.80 -1.03 -3.89
N GLN A 154 -18.01 -1.21 -4.44
CA GLN A 154 -18.26 -2.28 -5.39
C GLN A 154 -17.57 -1.98 -6.73
N PRO A 155 -17.06 -3.00 -7.45
CA PRO A 155 -16.56 -2.84 -8.80
C PRO A 155 -17.64 -2.31 -9.74
N ASP A 156 -17.25 -1.45 -10.67
CA ASP A 156 -18.13 -1.04 -11.75
C ASP A 156 -18.45 -2.26 -12.64
N LYS A 157 -19.71 -2.37 -13.10
CA LYS A 157 -20.17 -3.47 -13.95
C LYS A 157 -19.37 -3.65 -15.24
N ASP A 158 -18.74 -2.58 -15.72
CA ASP A 158 -18.00 -2.55 -16.97
C ASP A 158 -16.49 -2.78 -16.79
N ILE A 159 -16.01 -3.09 -15.57
CA ILE A 159 -14.57 -3.29 -15.28
C ILE A 159 -13.94 -4.39 -16.14
N LEU A 160 -14.72 -5.37 -16.59
CA LEU A 160 -14.27 -6.42 -17.49
C LEU A 160 -14.08 -5.95 -18.94
N SER A 161 -14.56 -4.76 -19.31
CA SER A 161 -14.37 -4.20 -20.63
C SER A 161 -12.90 -3.84 -20.88
N ALA A 162 -12.41 -4.12 -22.09
CA ALA A 162 -11.07 -3.74 -22.50
C ALA A 162 -10.86 -2.21 -22.52
N ASP A 163 -11.95 -1.45 -22.73
CA ASP A 163 -11.92 0.01 -22.81
C ASP A 163 -12.27 0.68 -21.47
N TYR A 164 -12.39 -0.10 -20.39
CA TYR A 164 -12.69 0.46 -19.06
C TYR A 164 -11.63 1.47 -18.64
N LYS A 165 -12.09 2.61 -18.12
CA LYS A 165 -11.23 3.68 -17.59
C LYS A 165 -11.51 3.86 -16.11
N TYR A 166 -10.48 3.70 -15.30
CA TYR A 166 -10.59 3.94 -13.87
C TYR A 166 -10.95 5.40 -13.60
N PRO A 167 -12.04 5.66 -12.85
CA PRO A 167 -12.43 7.01 -12.54
C PRO A 167 -11.35 7.72 -11.72
N ALA A 168 -11.18 9.03 -11.93
CA ALA A 168 -10.29 9.83 -11.10
C ALA A 168 -10.68 9.72 -9.60
N PRO A 169 -9.71 9.76 -8.68
CA PRO A 169 -10.01 9.76 -7.25
C PRO A 169 -10.83 11.00 -6.88
N ILE A 170 -11.67 10.87 -5.85
CA ILE A 170 -12.42 12.00 -5.32
C ILE A 170 -11.56 12.66 -4.27
N PHE A 171 -11.08 13.87 -4.54
CA PHE A 171 -10.28 14.63 -3.59
C PHE A 171 -11.00 14.80 -2.25
N GLY A 172 -10.27 14.67 -1.15
CA GLY A 172 -10.83 14.78 0.20
C GLY A 172 -11.64 13.56 0.65
N VAL A 173 -11.59 12.44 -0.06
CA VAL A 173 -12.29 11.21 0.30
C VAL A 173 -11.30 10.06 0.41
N HIS A 174 -11.24 9.45 1.59
CA HIS A 174 -10.41 8.28 1.88
C HIS A 174 -10.75 7.12 0.95
N ASN A 175 -9.75 6.47 0.38
CA ASN A 175 -9.86 5.27 -0.47
C ASN A 175 -11.05 5.33 -1.44
N SER A 176 -11.24 6.52 -2.06
CA SER A 176 -12.47 6.84 -2.80
C SER A 176 -12.76 5.91 -3.99
N ARG A 177 -11.77 5.16 -4.45
CA ARG A 177 -11.85 4.22 -5.58
C ARG A 177 -11.39 2.80 -5.25
N TRP A 178 -11.03 2.52 -3.99
CA TRP A 178 -10.70 1.18 -3.56
C TRP A 178 -11.87 0.23 -3.78
N LEU A 179 -11.63 -0.98 -4.27
CA LEU A 179 -12.66 -1.91 -4.71
C LEU A 179 -12.68 -3.18 -3.85
N VAL A 180 -13.86 -3.73 -3.61
CA VAL A 180 -14.01 -5.05 -3.03
C VAL A 180 -13.73 -6.15 -4.06
N SER A 181 -13.15 -7.26 -3.62
CA SER A 181 -12.87 -8.42 -4.48
C SER A 181 -13.21 -9.73 -3.74
N PRO A 182 -14.08 -10.59 -4.27
CA PRO A 182 -14.96 -10.37 -5.39
C PRO A 182 -16.11 -9.44 -5.00
N GLY A 183 -16.71 -8.74 -5.98
CA GLY A 183 -17.83 -7.87 -5.72
C GLY A 183 -19.06 -8.59 -5.13
N GLU A 184 -19.97 -7.82 -4.53
CA GLU A 184 -21.17 -8.33 -3.88
C GLU A 184 -22.03 -9.22 -4.79
N ASN A 185 -22.15 -8.85 -6.08
CA ASN A 185 -22.88 -9.67 -7.06
C ASN A 185 -22.31 -11.08 -7.19
N VAL A 186 -21.00 -11.23 -7.18
CA VAL A 186 -20.32 -12.54 -7.24
C VAL A 186 -20.62 -13.37 -5.99
N ARG A 187 -20.57 -12.73 -4.82
CA ARG A 187 -20.88 -13.40 -3.56
C ARG A 187 -22.34 -13.84 -3.49
N GLN A 188 -23.30 -12.98 -3.86
CA GLN A 188 -24.74 -13.32 -3.87
C GLN A 188 -25.06 -14.45 -4.84
N HIS A 189 -24.28 -14.65 -5.90
CA HIS A 189 -24.42 -15.74 -6.87
C HIS A 189 -23.27 -16.77 -6.71
N TYR A 190 -22.82 -16.99 -5.50
CA TYR A 190 -21.63 -17.77 -5.19
C TYR A 190 -21.56 -19.12 -5.91
N ALA A 191 -22.66 -19.88 -5.93
CA ALA A 191 -22.72 -21.18 -6.58
C ALA A 191 -22.39 -21.14 -8.08
N GLU A 192 -22.72 -20.04 -8.77
CA GLU A 192 -22.44 -19.84 -10.20
C GLU A 192 -20.98 -19.47 -10.45
N TYR A 193 -20.34 -18.82 -9.49
CA TYR A 193 -18.97 -18.31 -9.58
C TYR A 193 -17.93 -19.23 -8.93
N ARG A 194 -18.35 -20.18 -8.09
CA ARG A 194 -17.47 -20.98 -7.24
C ARG A 194 -16.30 -21.61 -7.99
N ASP A 195 -16.55 -22.24 -9.14
CA ASP A 195 -15.48 -22.89 -9.91
C ASP A 195 -14.50 -21.88 -10.50
N ARG A 196 -14.96 -20.68 -10.86
CA ARG A 196 -14.09 -19.59 -11.35
C ARG A 196 -13.27 -18.97 -10.22
N LEU A 197 -13.86 -18.80 -9.03
CA LEU A 197 -13.16 -18.35 -7.83
C LEU A 197 -12.09 -19.36 -7.42
N LYS A 198 -12.44 -20.67 -7.43
CA LYS A 198 -11.47 -21.74 -7.21
C LYS A 198 -10.32 -21.70 -8.23
N ALA A 199 -10.63 -21.56 -9.50
CA ALA A 199 -9.61 -21.46 -10.54
C ALA A 199 -8.71 -20.23 -10.34
N TYR A 200 -9.26 -19.08 -9.96
CA TYR A 200 -8.49 -17.88 -9.67
C TYR A 200 -7.46 -18.13 -8.54
N VAL A 201 -7.90 -18.68 -7.42
CA VAL A 201 -7.02 -18.99 -6.30
C VAL A 201 -5.98 -20.04 -6.68
N GLN A 202 -6.43 -21.17 -7.25
CA GLN A 202 -5.53 -22.29 -7.53
C GLN A 202 -4.56 -22.04 -8.68
N ASP A 203 -4.92 -21.29 -9.70
CA ASP A 203 -3.99 -20.95 -10.79
C ASP A 203 -2.81 -20.10 -10.29
N ILE A 204 -3.09 -19.12 -9.43
CA ILE A 204 -2.06 -18.26 -8.85
C ILE A 204 -1.20 -19.04 -7.86
N VAL A 205 -1.80 -19.79 -6.95
CA VAL A 205 -1.04 -20.58 -5.96
C VAL A 205 -0.22 -21.67 -6.64
N ASN A 206 -0.76 -22.39 -7.63
CA ASN A 206 0.00 -23.43 -8.35
C ASN A 206 1.18 -22.87 -9.15
N ALA A 207 1.04 -21.65 -9.71
CA ALA A 207 2.15 -20.99 -10.41
C ALA A 207 3.32 -20.66 -9.47
N HIS A 208 3.05 -20.46 -8.17
CA HIS A 208 4.03 -20.02 -7.17
C HIS A 208 4.02 -20.89 -5.90
N LYS A 209 3.68 -22.15 -6.02
CA LYS A 209 3.33 -23.08 -4.93
C LYS A 209 4.30 -23.07 -3.74
N ASP A 210 5.61 -23.08 -4.00
CA ASP A 210 6.66 -23.14 -3.00
C ASP A 210 7.69 -22.01 -3.21
N ASP A 211 7.24 -20.90 -3.78
CA ASP A 211 8.07 -19.75 -4.11
C ASP A 211 8.51 -19.01 -2.85
N LYS A 212 9.81 -19.01 -2.61
CA LYS A 212 10.41 -18.37 -1.42
C LYS A 212 10.35 -16.85 -1.44
N ARG A 213 9.94 -16.22 -2.54
CA ARG A 213 9.70 -14.79 -2.65
C ARG A 213 8.39 -14.40 -1.95
N ILE A 214 7.47 -15.35 -1.79
CA ILE A 214 6.20 -15.16 -1.08
C ILE A 214 6.39 -15.48 0.39
N ALA A 215 5.98 -14.56 1.26
CA ALA A 215 6.03 -14.72 2.71
C ALA A 215 4.88 -15.61 3.20
N PHE A 216 3.66 -15.30 2.77
CA PHE A 216 2.42 -16.04 3.06
C PHE A 216 1.30 -15.57 2.13
N TRP A 217 0.22 -16.34 2.10
CA TRP A 217 -1.03 -16.00 1.41
C TRP A 217 -2.02 -15.41 2.41
N GLU A 218 -2.85 -14.48 1.98
CA GLU A 218 -4.02 -14.06 2.73
C GLU A 218 -5.28 -14.36 1.92
N THR A 219 -6.16 -15.20 2.47
CA THR A 219 -7.39 -15.57 1.78
C THR A 219 -8.36 -14.41 1.70
N TYR A 220 -8.48 -13.65 2.79
CA TYR A 220 -9.47 -12.60 2.91
C TYR A 220 -9.00 -11.45 3.82
N ASN A 221 -9.11 -10.22 3.32
CA ASN A 221 -8.99 -9.01 4.11
C ASN A 221 -10.36 -8.58 4.63
N GLU A 222 -10.44 -8.35 5.95
CA GLU A 222 -11.59 -7.74 6.62
C GLU A 222 -12.96 -8.28 6.14
N PRO A 223 -13.15 -9.62 6.13
CA PRO A 223 -14.36 -10.24 5.63
C PRO A 223 -15.58 -9.74 6.40
N ASN A 224 -16.65 -9.40 5.70
CA ASN A 224 -17.93 -9.15 6.34
C ASN A 224 -18.51 -10.45 6.90
N GLN A 225 -19.53 -10.34 7.74
CA GLN A 225 -20.10 -11.51 8.43
C GLN A 225 -21.24 -12.19 7.65
N SER A 226 -21.34 -11.96 6.32
CA SER A 226 -22.37 -12.64 5.53
C SER A 226 -22.06 -14.14 5.39
N PRO A 227 -23.07 -14.99 5.24
CA PRO A 227 -22.86 -16.42 5.01
C PRO A 227 -22.03 -16.70 3.75
N GLU A 228 -22.21 -15.89 2.71
CA GLU A 228 -21.54 -16.03 1.42
C GLU A 228 -20.04 -15.69 1.52
N THR A 229 -19.70 -14.62 2.25
CA THR A 229 -18.30 -14.28 2.53
C THR A 229 -17.62 -15.34 3.36
N ARG A 230 -18.32 -15.85 4.40
CA ARG A 230 -17.80 -16.94 5.22
C ARG A 230 -17.54 -18.20 4.39
N GLN A 231 -18.48 -18.58 3.54
CA GLN A 231 -18.34 -19.75 2.67
C GLN A 231 -17.15 -19.59 1.70
N LEU A 232 -16.99 -18.39 1.11
CA LEU A 232 -15.85 -18.13 0.22
C LEU A 232 -14.52 -18.22 0.98
N MET A 233 -14.45 -17.70 2.18
CA MET A 233 -13.24 -17.76 3.01
C MET A 233 -12.89 -19.21 3.38
N GLU A 234 -13.87 -20.02 3.80
CA GLU A 234 -13.71 -21.46 4.09
C GLU A 234 -13.22 -22.21 2.85
N ASP A 235 -13.90 -22.02 1.72
CA ASP A 235 -13.56 -22.66 0.46
C ASP A 235 -12.16 -22.22 -0.03
N ALA A 236 -11.81 -20.95 0.10
CA ALA A 236 -10.49 -20.44 -0.32
C ALA A 236 -9.35 -21.06 0.52
N TYR A 237 -9.56 -21.21 1.82
CA TYR A 237 -8.62 -21.92 2.69
C TYR A 237 -8.40 -23.36 2.18
N ASP A 238 -9.47 -24.09 1.93
CA ASP A 238 -9.40 -25.46 1.43
C ASP A 238 -8.74 -25.52 0.05
N TRP A 239 -9.09 -24.62 -0.88
CA TRP A 239 -8.52 -24.60 -2.24
C TRP A 239 -7.01 -24.34 -2.25
N ILE A 240 -6.51 -23.48 -1.37
CA ILE A 240 -5.07 -23.25 -1.24
C ILE A 240 -4.39 -24.52 -0.71
N HIS A 241 -4.92 -25.13 0.33
CA HIS A 241 -4.36 -26.38 0.89
C HIS A 241 -4.45 -27.56 -0.08
N GLU A 242 -5.48 -27.65 -0.92
CA GLU A 242 -5.60 -28.67 -1.99
C GLU A 242 -4.44 -28.62 -2.99
N THR A 243 -3.80 -27.44 -3.20
CA THR A 243 -2.61 -27.34 -4.06
C THR A 243 -1.40 -28.05 -3.45
N GLY A 244 -1.41 -28.28 -2.15
CA GLY A 244 -0.29 -28.82 -1.37
C GLY A 244 0.87 -27.82 -1.26
N THR A 245 0.60 -26.51 -1.28
CA THR A 245 1.62 -25.49 -0.98
C THR A 245 2.13 -25.62 0.45
N THR A 246 3.41 -25.30 0.66
CA THR A 246 4.01 -25.20 2.00
C THR A 246 4.05 -23.76 2.52
N ILE A 247 3.63 -22.81 1.72
CA ILE A 247 3.55 -21.39 2.11
C ILE A 247 2.32 -21.23 3.01
N PRO A 248 2.46 -20.69 4.23
CA PRO A 248 1.34 -20.55 5.16
C PRO A 248 0.33 -19.51 4.68
N LEU A 249 -0.89 -19.61 5.21
CA LEU A 249 -1.94 -18.66 4.88
C LEU A 249 -2.68 -18.15 6.13
N THR A 250 -3.30 -16.99 5.98
CA THR A 250 -4.13 -16.37 7.01
C THR A 250 -5.38 -15.72 6.39
N ALA A 251 -6.32 -15.35 7.22
CA ALA A 251 -7.41 -14.43 6.91
C ALA A 251 -7.53 -13.44 8.06
N THR A 252 -7.68 -12.15 7.76
CA THR A 252 -7.61 -11.13 8.80
C THR A 252 -8.92 -10.38 8.96
N GLY A 253 -9.48 -10.38 10.18
CA GLY A 253 -10.66 -9.60 10.54
C GLY A 253 -10.33 -8.20 11.05
N HIS A 254 -11.37 -7.36 11.17
CA HIS A 254 -11.26 -5.99 11.69
C HIS A 254 -10.82 -5.91 13.15
N ASP A 255 -11.02 -6.97 13.93
CA ASP A 255 -10.87 -6.94 15.37
C ASP A 255 -9.59 -7.61 15.83
N LEU A 256 -9.16 -7.26 17.05
CA LEU A 256 -8.12 -7.97 17.75
C LEU A 256 -8.50 -9.47 17.94
N PRO A 257 -7.52 -10.39 18.04
CA PRO A 257 -7.76 -11.84 18.04
C PRO A 257 -8.77 -12.36 19.07
N ASP A 258 -9.03 -11.59 20.14
CA ASP A 258 -9.93 -11.93 21.25
C ASP A 258 -11.31 -11.26 21.16
N LYS A 259 -11.61 -10.47 20.13
CA LYS A 259 -12.82 -9.63 20.08
C LYS A 259 -13.73 -9.83 18.89
N GLY A 260 -13.37 -10.59 17.87
CA GLY A 260 -14.19 -10.63 16.70
C GLY A 260 -13.94 -11.79 15.76
N PHE A 261 -14.34 -11.62 14.52
CA PHE A 261 -14.10 -12.54 13.46
C PHE A 261 -12.60 -12.52 13.11
N SER A 262 -11.84 -13.34 13.82
CA SER A 262 -10.51 -13.72 13.36
C SER A 262 -10.68 -14.78 12.28
N GLY A 263 -9.87 -14.85 11.28
CA GLY A 263 -9.93 -15.92 10.28
C GLY A 263 -9.73 -17.35 10.84
N ASP A 264 -9.45 -17.49 12.13
CA ASP A 264 -9.39 -18.76 12.84
C ASP A 264 -10.80 -19.42 12.90
N PRO A 265 -10.98 -20.68 12.46
CA PRO A 265 -9.95 -21.69 12.19
C PRO A 265 -9.38 -21.70 10.74
N TYR A 266 -9.71 -20.76 9.88
CA TYR A 266 -9.30 -20.75 8.47
C TYR A 266 -7.99 -19.99 8.26
N SER A 267 -7.04 -20.21 9.17
CA SER A 267 -5.70 -19.62 9.15
C SER A 267 -4.68 -20.58 9.74
N ASP A 268 -3.49 -20.63 9.15
CA ASP A 268 -2.35 -21.39 9.68
C ASP A 268 -1.65 -20.63 10.82
N PHE A 269 -1.81 -19.30 10.86
CA PHE A 269 -1.32 -18.43 11.93
C PHE A 269 -2.25 -17.24 12.14
N ASN A 270 -2.16 -16.59 13.32
CA ASN A 270 -3.00 -15.44 13.63
C ASN A 270 -2.44 -14.14 13.06
N SER A 271 -3.29 -13.40 12.36
CA SER A 271 -3.06 -12.01 11.96
C SER A 271 -4.18 -11.11 12.51
N TRP A 272 -3.90 -9.81 12.64
CA TRP A 272 -4.88 -8.84 13.12
C TRP A 272 -4.55 -7.42 12.63
N HIS A 273 -5.56 -6.53 12.70
CA HIS A 273 -5.39 -5.11 12.45
C HIS A 273 -5.39 -4.30 13.76
N GLU A 274 -4.53 -3.30 13.86
CA GLU A 274 -4.37 -2.46 15.04
C GLU A 274 -4.28 -0.98 14.66
N TYR A 275 -5.41 -0.29 14.68
CA TYR A 275 -5.47 1.14 14.32
C TYR A 275 -5.79 2.08 15.49
N SER A 276 -6.25 1.55 16.62
CA SER A 276 -6.77 2.34 17.75
C SER A 276 -5.75 2.61 18.85
N GLY A 277 -4.46 2.57 18.55
CA GLY A 277 -3.38 2.81 19.49
C GLY A 277 -2.38 1.66 19.56
N TYR A 278 -2.05 1.19 20.76
CA TYR A 278 -1.04 0.16 21.02
C TYR A 278 -1.59 -0.87 22.01
N ASN A 279 -2.75 -1.48 21.69
CA ASN A 279 -3.51 -2.27 22.64
C ASN A 279 -3.05 -3.73 22.73
N TYR A 280 -2.55 -4.28 21.62
CA TYR A 280 -2.11 -5.67 21.56
C TYR A 280 -0.68 -5.76 21.03
N THR A 281 0.15 -6.56 21.72
CA THR A 281 1.58 -6.64 21.40
C THR A 281 1.94 -7.82 20.51
N GLY A 282 0.98 -8.71 20.24
CA GLY A 282 1.23 -9.93 19.48
C GLY A 282 2.14 -10.94 20.18
N LYS A 283 2.50 -11.97 19.42
CA LYS A 283 3.46 -13.02 19.76
C LYS A 283 4.38 -13.25 18.56
N PRO A 284 5.53 -13.92 18.72
CA PRO A 284 6.42 -14.19 17.59
C PRO A 284 5.77 -14.95 16.43
N ASP A 285 4.78 -15.80 16.72
CA ASP A 285 4.02 -16.62 15.78
C ASP A 285 2.72 -15.96 15.27
N SER A 286 2.54 -14.67 15.53
CA SER A 286 1.40 -13.88 15.04
C SER A 286 1.89 -12.60 14.36
N LEU A 287 1.05 -11.94 13.53
CA LEU A 287 1.42 -10.79 12.72
C LEU A 287 0.37 -9.68 12.81
N CYS A 288 0.79 -8.45 13.07
CA CYS A 288 -0.04 -7.28 12.84
C CYS A 288 -0.02 -6.94 11.35
N SER A 289 -1.01 -7.45 10.60
CA SER A 289 -1.07 -7.31 9.13
C SER A 289 -1.57 -5.96 8.63
N GLU A 290 -2.10 -5.12 9.54
CA GLU A 290 -2.36 -3.70 9.27
C GLU A 290 -2.24 -2.85 10.54
N CYS A 291 -1.55 -1.72 10.41
CA CYS A 291 -1.47 -0.68 11.43
C CYS A 291 -1.09 0.67 10.81
N MET A 292 -0.97 1.70 11.61
CA MET A 292 -0.63 3.08 11.27
C MET A 292 -1.84 3.93 10.88
N ASN A 293 -2.58 4.32 11.91
CA ASN A 293 -3.49 5.46 11.85
C ASN A 293 -2.81 6.63 12.57
N ARG A 294 -2.36 7.62 11.82
CA ARG A 294 -1.59 8.74 12.39
C ARG A 294 -2.37 9.64 13.35
N SER A 295 -3.68 9.44 13.51
CA SER A 295 -4.44 10.10 14.57
C SER A 295 -4.15 9.52 15.96
N SER A 296 -3.78 8.24 16.04
CA SER A 296 -3.56 7.48 17.28
C SER A 296 -2.18 6.82 17.36
N GLN A 297 -1.46 6.69 16.24
CA GLN A 297 -0.19 5.99 16.13
C GLN A 297 0.85 6.82 15.39
N THR A 298 2.13 6.44 15.55
CA THR A 298 3.26 6.94 14.77
C THR A 298 4.12 5.76 14.34
N VAL A 299 4.83 5.86 13.23
CA VAL A 299 5.74 4.78 12.81
C VAL A 299 6.82 4.49 13.86
N PRO A 300 7.48 5.50 14.49
CA PRO A 300 8.38 5.25 15.60
C PRO A 300 7.72 4.50 16.77
N GLY A 301 6.48 4.86 17.11
CA GLY A 301 5.71 4.19 18.16
C GLY A 301 5.38 2.74 17.84
N ILE A 302 4.98 2.45 16.58
CA ILE A 302 4.71 1.09 16.08
C ILE A 302 5.97 0.24 16.14
N VAL A 303 7.09 0.75 15.63
CA VAL A 303 8.38 0.04 15.65
C VAL A 303 8.78 -0.31 17.09
N GLU A 304 8.68 0.63 18.03
CA GLU A 304 9.01 0.35 19.44
C GLU A 304 8.01 -0.59 20.11
N HIS A 305 6.70 -0.44 19.79
CA HIS A 305 5.64 -1.28 20.36
C HIS A 305 5.81 -2.76 19.99
N PHE A 306 6.08 -3.06 18.72
CA PHE A 306 6.22 -4.44 18.23
C PHE A 306 7.62 -5.00 18.33
N LYS A 307 8.61 -4.20 18.66
CA LYS A 307 10.01 -4.60 18.77
C LYS A 307 10.20 -5.89 19.57
N SER A 308 10.83 -6.89 18.95
CA SER A 308 11.11 -8.22 19.53
C SER A 308 9.89 -9.05 19.92
N LYS A 309 8.68 -8.60 19.61
CA LYS A 309 7.43 -9.27 19.99
C LYS A 309 6.77 -9.94 18.78
N THR A 310 6.55 -9.18 17.71
CA THR A 310 5.95 -9.64 16.47
C THR A 310 6.40 -8.79 15.27
N GLY A 311 5.98 -9.14 14.05
CA GLY A 311 6.10 -8.30 12.88
C GLY A 311 4.89 -7.37 12.71
N PHE A 312 5.02 -6.43 11.79
CA PHE A 312 3.95 -5.49 11.46
C PHE A 312 3.97 -5.11 9.98
N ILE A 313 2.80 -4.71 9.46
CA ILE A 313 2.60 -4.17 8.12
C ILE A 313 1.88 -2.84 8.25
N LEU A 314 2.48 -1.76 7.74
CA LEU A 314 1.93 -0.41 7.80
C LEU A 314 0.89 -0.20 6.69
N TRP A 315 -0.20 0.46 6.98
CA TRP A 315 -1.12 0.97 5.99
C TRP A 315 -0.84 2.46 5.74
N GLU A 316 -0.21 2.89 4.63
CA GLU A 316 0.41 2.08 3.58
C GLU A 316 1.77 2.68 3.23
N PHE A 317 2.47 2.14 2.19
CA PHE A 317 3.76 2.68 1.77
C PHE A 317 3.59 4.02 1.04
N GLY A 318 2.76 4.06 0.00
CA GLY A 318 2.57 5.23 -0.85
C GLY A 318 1.66 6.32 -0.27
N ILE A 319 1.88 7.58 -0.63
CA ILE A 319 0.94 8.69 -0.48
C ILE A 319 0.51 9.09 -1.89
N GLY A 320 -0.38 8.29 -2.46
CA GLY A 320 -0.72 8.29 -3.86
C GLY A 320 -2.14 8.77 -4.19
N ARG A 321 -2.61 8.26 -5.34
CA ARG A 321 -3.94 8.56 -5.89
C ARG A 321 -5.06 7.73 -5.28
N ASP A 322 -4.76 6.70 -4.49
CA ASP A 322 -5.73 5.96 -3.70
C ASP A 322 -6.41 6.80 -2.62
N ASN A 323 -5.78 7.92 -2.24
CA ASN A 323 -6.26 8.86 -1.24
C ASN A 323 -6.23 8.34 0.21
N CYS A 324 -5.41 7.37 0.54
CA CYS A 324 -5.22 6.87 1.91
C CYS A 324 -4.83 7.96 2.92
N ARG A 325 -4.32 9.10 2.44
CA ARG A 325 -3.93 10.25 3.27
C ARG A 325 -5.10 10.98 3.95
N PHE A 326 -6.33 10.84 3.45
CA PHE A 326 -7.51 11.42 4.09
C PHE A 326 -8.06 10.48 5.18
N ALA A 327 -8.76 11.02 6.18
CA ALA A 327 -9.27 10.22 7.28
C ALA A 327 -10.56 9.45 6.93
N TRP A 328 -10.86 8.39 7.65
CA TRP A 328 -12.07 7.57 7.43
C TRP A 328 -13.38 8.34 7.55
N GLY A 329 -13.43 9.41 8.36
CA GLY A 329 -14.62 10.27 8.48
C GLY A 329 -14.86 11.18 7.27
N GLU A 330 -13.87 11.32 6.39
CA GLU A 330 -13.91 12.11 5.18
C GLU A 330 -14.43 11.23 4.03
N ASN A 331 -15.68 11.44 3.64
CA ASN A 331 -16.39 10.58 2.69
C ASN A 331 -17.05 11.38 1.55
N ARG A 332 -17.69 10.68 0.60
CA ARG A 332 -18.29 11.28 -0.59
C ARG A 332 -19.35 12.37 -0.30
N LYS A 333 -20.00 12.34 0.87
CA LYS A 333 -21.01 13.34 1.26
C LYS A 333 -20.37 14.58 1.90
N GLN A 334 -19.19 14.41 2.47
CA GLN A 334 -18.44 15.45 3.16
C GLN A 334 -16.94 15.32 2.81
N PRO A 335 -16.57 15.55 1.53
CA PRO A 335 -15.17 15.51 1.15
C PRO A 335 -14.41 16.66 1.81
N ARG A 336 -13.17 16.41 2.18
CA ARG A 336 -12.27 17.46 2.68
C ARG A 336 -12.02 18.49 1.56
N PRO A 337 -12.14 19.80 1.82
CA PRO A 337 -12.00 20.81 0.77
C PRO A 337 -10.52 21.12 0.44
N ASP A 338 -9.61 20.81 1.34
CA ASP A 338 -8.18 21.16 1.27
C ASP A 338 -7.28 19.95 1.58
N GLU A 339 -6.00 20.07 1.30
CA GLU A 339 -5.01 19.03 1.61
C GLU A 339 -4.86 18.84 3.12
N THR A 340 -4.65 17.61 3.54
CA THR A 340 -4.40 17.32 4.95
C THR A 340 -2.97 17.70 5.33
N PRO A 341 -2.76 18.44 6.43
CA PRO A 341 -1.42 18.79 6.90
C PRO A 341 -0.66 17.56 7.48
N LYS A 342 -1.39 16.50 7.78
CA LYS A 342 -0.86 15.24 8.30
C LYS A 342 -1.61 14.10 7.61
N PRO A 343 -0.95 13.29 6.77
CA PRO A 343 -1.61 12.16 6.13
C PRO A 343 -2.11 11.19 7.20
N PHE A 344 -3.30 10.65 6.99
CA PHE A 344 -3.89 9.67 7.90
C PHE A 344 -3.14 8.34 7.82
N HIS A 345 -2.87 7.89 6.60
CA HIS A 345 -2.00 6.77 6.26
C HIS A 345 -0.93 7.21 5.26
N GLY A 346 -0.08 6.27 4.84
CA GLY A 346 0.97 6.48 3.85
C GLY A 346 2.26 7.04 4.43
N MET A 347 3.37 6.73 3.78
CA MET A 347 4.71 7.09 4.24
C MET A 347 5.47 7.95 3.25
N VAL A 348 5.41 7.61 1.94
CA VAL A 348 6.34 8.11 0.92
C VAL A 348 5.57 8.71 -0.25
N TYR A 349 5.98 9.89 -0.67
CA TYR A 349 5.43 10.58 -1.84
C TYR A 349 6.02 10.02 -3.15
N PRO A 350 5.40 10.28 -4.32
CA PRO A 350 5.84 9.74 -5.62
C PRO A 350 7.29 10.05 -5.99
N ASP A 351 7.81 11.20 -5.57
CA ASP A 351 9.21 11.60 -5.80
C ASP A 351 10.20 10.96 -4.80
N GLY A 352 9.74 10.00 -4.01
CA GLY A 352 10.55 9.21 -3.09
C GLY A 352 10.83 9.87 -1.74
N HIS A 353 10.39 11.11 -1.48
CA HIS A 353 10.61 11.67 -0.15
C HIS A 353 9.56 11.19 0.85
N PRO A 354 9.92 10.90 2.11
CA PRO A 354 8.97 10.50 3.14
C PRO A 354 8.20 11.71 3.69
N TRP A 355 6.96 11.48 4.12
CA TRP A 355 6.23 12.49 4.89
C TRP A 355 7.01 12.90 6.15
N SER A 356 7.60 11.93 6.83
CA SER A 356 8.47 12.18 8.01
C SER A 356 9.79 11.42 7.89
N VAL A 357 10.90 12.13 8.01
CA VAL A 357 12.24 11.52 8.09
C VAL A 357 12.38 10.65 9.34
N ASP A 358 11.65 10.95 10.41
CA ASP A 358 11.69 10.15 11.65
C ASP A 358 11.04 8.78 11.49
N ASP A 359 10.07 8.63 10.57
CA ASP A 359 9.52 7.32 10.20
C ASP A 359 10.62 6.41 9.62
N VAL A 360 11.40 6.93 8.69
CA VAL A 360 12.52 6.21 8.07
C VAL A 360 13.61 5.88 9.08
N LYS A 361 13.97 6.85 9.94
CA LYS A 361 14.94 6.60 11.03
C LYS A 361 14.50 5.49 11.99
N ALA A 362 13.21 5.43 12.29
CA ALA A 362 12.66 4.40 13.17
C ALA A 362 12.73 3.01 12.51
N LEU A 363 12.37 2.89 11.23
CA LEU A 363 12.42 1.63 10.50
C LEU A 363 13.84 1.09 10.34
N LEU A 364 14.79 1.94 9.97
CA LEU A 364 16.17 1.56 9.75
C LEU A 364 16.97 1.44 11.06
N GLY A 365 16.68 2.27 12.05
CA GLY A 365 17.57 2.56 13.16
C GLY A 365 18.64 3.60 12.78
N ALA A 366 19.18 4.29 13.80
CA ALA A 366 20.06 5.45 13.60
C ALA A 366 21.34 5.13 12.79
N GLU A 367 21.97 3.98 13.05
CA GLU A 367 23.21 3.59 12.36
C GLU A 367 22.98 3.30 10.86
N ALA A 368 21.93 2.52 10.53
CA ALA A 368 21.62 2.21 9.14
C ALA A 368 21.12 3.45 8.39
N PHE A 369 20.33 4.31 9.03
CA PHE A 369 19.88 5.58 8.45
C PHE A 369 21.08 6.47 8.08
N ALA A 370 22.10 6.59 8.95
CA ALA A 370 23.29 7.39 8.65
C ALA A 370 24.09 6.89 7.44
N LYS A 371 23.96 5.61 7.09
CA LYS A 371 24.63 4.95 5.96
C LYS A 371 23.73 4.79 4.74
N ALA A 372 22.43 5.10 4.84
CA ALA A 372 21.47 4.92 3.76
C ALA A 372 21.85 5.80 2.54
N PRO A 373 21.66 5.28 1.31
CA PRO A 373 21.96 6.01 0.08
C PRO A 373 20.85 7.04 -0.22
N LEU A 374 20.91 8.19 0.44
CA LEU A 374 19.87 9.22 0.40
C LEU A 374 20.45 10.59 0.04
N PHE A 375 19.81 11.29 -0.88
CA PHE A 375 19.99 12.73 -1.07
C PHE A 375 19.36 13.48 0.10
N ALA A 376 19.99 14.56 0.55
CA ALA A 376 19.32 15.62 1.30
C ALA A 376 18.46 16.45 0.35
N VAL A 377 17.23 16.72 0.72
CA VAL A 377 16.26 17.44 -0.12
C VAL A 377 15.70 18.64 0.62
N GLU A 378 15.63 19.77 -0.08
CA GLU A 378 15.01 21.01 0.40
C GLU A 378 13.90 21.42 -0.58
N TYR A 379 12.66 21.52 -0.10
CA TYR A 379 11.50 22.00 -0.85
C TYR A 379 11.20 23.45 -0.50
N TYR A 380 10.95 24.28 -1.51
CA TYR A 380 10.70 25.71 -1.36
C TYR A 380 9.34 26.09 -1.97
N LYS A 381 8.65 27.05 -1.36
CA LYS A 381 7.33 27.52 -1.83
C LYS A 381 7.42 28.53 -2.98
N ASP A 382 8.61 28.83 -3.44
CA ASP A 382 8.89 29.82 -4.47
C ASP A 382 9.93 29.29 -5.48
N SER A 383 10.06 29.95 -6.62
CA SER A 383 10.97 29.57 -7.70
C SER A 383 12.41 30.06 -7.53
N ASN A 384 12.74 30.74 -6.44
CA ASN A 384 14.06 31.35 -6.21
C ASN A 384 14.78 30.84 -4.96
N PHE A 385 14.30 29.72 -4.36
CA PHE A 385 14.88 29.05 -3.18
C PHE A 385 14.94 29.93 -1.91
N ALA A 386 14.01 30.86 -1.72
CA ALA A 386 13.98 31.79 -0.60
C ALA A 386 13.09 31.31 0.57
N GLU A 387 11.91 30.78 0.28
CA GLU A 387 10.96 30.34 1.30
C GLU A 387 11.01 28.82 1.47
N LEU A 388 11.83 28.35 2.42
CA LEU A 388 11.95 26.93 2.73
C LEU A 388 10.64 26.39 3.33
N ALA A 389 10.05 25.37 2.68
CA ALA A 389 8.88 24.66 3.16
C ALA A 389 9.25 23.46 4.03
N LYS A 390 10.20 22.63 3.56
CA LYS A 390 10.53 21.35 4.20
C LYS A 390 11.96 20.93 3.87
N LYS A 391 12.61 20.28 4.86
CA LYS A 391 13.79 19.44 4.64
C LYS A 391 13.40 17.97 4.73
N SER A 392 13.92 17.17 3.80
CA SER A 392 13.63 15.74 3.70
C SER A 392 14.83 14.97 3.14
N VAL A 393 14.60 13.73 2.75
CA VAL A 393 15.55 12.85 2.05
C VAL A 393 14.86 12.19 0.87
N ALA A 394 15.62 11.72 -0.13
CA ALA A 394 15.09 10.90 -1.23
C ALA A 394 16.15 9.94 -1.75
N PRO A 395 15.78 8.70 -2.16
CA PRO A 395 16.73 7.70 -2.67
C PRO A 395 17.26 8.05 -4.07
N MET A 396 16.45 8.72 -4.88
CA MET A 396 16.79 9.09 -6.27
C MET A 396 15.99 10.30 -6.71
N ILE A 397 16.21 10.75 -7.95
CA ILE A 397 15.47 11.86 -8.58
C ILE A 397 14.86 11.31 -9.87
N ASP A 398 13.63 10.80 -9.77
CA ASP A 398 12.94 10.07 -10.83
C ASP A 398 11.42 10.11 -10.59
N PHE A 399 10.73 11.15 -11.14
CA PHE A 399 9.30 11.33 -10.87
C PHE A 399 8.55 12.06 -11.99
N ASP A 400 7.23 11.81 -12.03
CA ASP A 400 6.21 12.53 -12.79
C ASP A 400 5.00 12.80 -11.87
N LEU A 401 5.01 13.95 -11.18
CA LEU A 401 4.03 14.25 -10.13
C LEU A 401 2.61 14.44 -10.65
N GLY A 402 2.42 14.88 -11.89
CA GLY A 402 1.09 15.12 -12.45
C GLY A 402 0.32 13.84 -12.69
N THR A 403 0.99 12.80 -13.19
CA THR A 403 0.35 11.49 -13.43
C THR A 403 0.27 10.64 -12.16
N GLU A 404 1.25 10.76 -11.27
CA GLU A 404 1.39 9.88 -10.11
C GLU A 404 0.64 10.39 -8.88
N ARG A 405 0.46 11.69 -8.72
CA ARG A 405 -0.26 12.27 -7.59
C ARG A 405 -1.55 13.02 -7.97
N GLY A 406 -1.62 13.53 -9.18
CA GLY A 406 -2.77 14.28 -9.70
C GLY A 406 -2.90 15.71 -9.17
N THR A 407 -1.96 16.23 -8.36
CA THR A 407 -1.99 17.60 -7.81
C THR A 407 -0.83 18.48 -8.27
N GLY A 408 0.21 17.91 -8.89
CA GLY A 408 1.42 18.63 -9.29
C GLY A 408 2.33 19.09 -8.13
N SER A 409 1.82 19.20 -6.91
CA SER A 409 2.63 19.56 -5.74
C SER A 409 3.44 18.37 -5.24
N PRO A 410 4.75 18.48 -4.97
CA PRO A 410 5.52 17.40 -4.34
C PRO A 410 5.06 17.15 -2.90
N ASP A 411 4.76 18.19 -2.14
CA ASP A 411 4.26 18.09 -0.76
C ASP A 411 3.30 19.24 -0.41
N ALA A 412 2.03 19.07 -0.78
CA ALA A 412 0.99 20.04 -0.43
C ALA A 412 0.75 20.13 1.09
N SER A 413 1.03 19.05 1.85
CA SER A 413 0.92 19.05 3.31
C SER A 413 1.93 19.98 3.99
N ALA A 414 3.09 20.19 3.38
CA ALA A 414 4.09 21.17 3.79
C ALA A 414 3.85 22.59 3.21
N GLY A 415 2.76 22.75 2.44
CA GLY A 415 2.42 24.02 1.80
C GLY A 415 3.26 24.34 0.56
N VAL A 416 3.87 23.33 -0.08
CA VAL A 416 4.50 23.52 -1.40
C VAL A 416 3.40 23.65 -2.42
N PRO A 417 3.37 24.75 -3.23
CA PRO A 417 2.32 24.93 -4.23
C PRO A 417 2.48 23.95 -5.41
N PRO A 418 1.45 23.72 -6.23
CA PRO A 418 1.54 22.91 -7.45
C PRO A 418 2.36 23.58 -8.56
N GLU A 419 2.52 24.90 -8.52
CA GLU A 419 3.24 25.72 -9.48
C GLU A 419 4.15 26.73 -8.77
N ASN A 420 5.18 27.21 -9.47
CA ASN A 420 6.11 28.22 -8.96
C ASN A 420 6.86 27.79 -7.69
N PHE A 421 7.28 26.54 -7.61
CA PHE A 421 8.09 26.01 -6.52
C PHE A 421 9.52 25.65 -7.00
N SER A 422 10.40 25.39 -6.04
CA SER A 422 11.73 24.87 -6.35
C SER A 422 12.15 23.77 -5.37
N VAL A 423 13.03 22.89 -5.84
CA VAL A 423 13.58 21.79 -5.04
C VAL A 423 15.08 21.72 -5.23
N ARG A 424 15.80 21.44 -4.14
CA ARG A 424 17.25 21.26 -4.16
C ARG A 424 17.63 19.93 -3.54
N TRP A 425 18.38 19.11 -4.28
CA TRP A 425 18.99 17.88 -3.79
C TRP A 425 20.47 18.04 -3.62
N ARG A 426 21.05 17.43 -2.58
CA ARG A 426 22.49 17.35 -2.32
C ARG A 426 22.86 15.93 -1.93
N GLY A 427 23.98 15.45 -2.46
CA GLY A 427 24.51 14.12 -2.15
C GLY A 427 25.87 13.92 -2.77
N ALA A 428 26.33 12.68 -2.77
CA ALA A 428 27.54 12.28 -3.46
C ALA A 428 27.31 11.00 -4.25
N ILE A 429 27.94 10.87 -5.39
CA ILE A 429 27.96 9.68 -6.25
C ILE A 429 29.36 9.08 -6.29
N LEU A 430 29.47 7.79 -6.63
CA LEU A 430 30.77 7.12 -6.74
C LEU A 430 31.00 6.65 -8.18
N PRO A 431 31.80 7.36 -8.99
CA PRO A 431 32.23 6.88 -10.29
C PRO A 431 33.06 5.59 -10.13
N PRO A 432 32.68 4.45 -10.76
CA PRO A 432 33.39 3.19 -10.56
C PRO A 432 34.84 3.24 -11.07
N THR A 433 35.08 3.93 -12.19
CA THR A 433 36.42 4.05 -12.81
C THR A 433 36.73 5.48 -13.22
N LYS A 434 37.99 5.83 -13.37
CA LYS A 434 38.39 7.13 -13.91
C LYS A 434 38.00 7.24 -15.39
N GLY A 435 37.31 8.32 -15.76
CA GLY A 435 36.93 8.51 -17.16
C GLY A 435 35.99 9.66 -17.41
N THR A 436 35.42 9.68 -18.61
CA THR A 436 34.40 10.63 -19.03
C THR A 436 33.02 10.04 -18.73
N TYR A 437 32.22 10.78 -17.98
CA TYR A 437 30.85 10.45 -17.62
C TYR A 437 29.88 11.43 -18.27
N VAL A 438 28.74 10.93 -18.70
CA VAL A 438 27.66 11.73 -19.27
C VAL A 438 26.54 11.80 -18.22
N PHE A 439 26.11 13.01 -17.90
CA PHE A 439 24.94 13.28 -17.09
C PHE A 439 23.79 13.69 -17.99
N TYR A 440 22.60 13.22 -17.67
CA TYR A 440 21.35 13.50 -18.38
C TYR A 440 20.34 14.07 -17.40
N ALA A 441 19.61 15.07 -17.85
CA ALA A 441 18.44 15.60 -17.15
C ALA A 441 17.28 15.67 -18.14
N ASP A 442 16.27 14.85 -17.92
CA ASP A 442 15.00 14.90 -18.62
C ASP A 442 14.00 15.61 -17.73
N SER A 443 13.51 16.77 -18.18
CA SER A 443 12.75 17.69 -17.34
C SER A 443 11.75 18.51 -18.13
N ASP A 444 10.59 18.78 -17.52
CA ASP A 444 9.58 19.70 -18.06
C ASP A 444 9.96 21.17 -17.88
N ASN A 445 10.78 21.49 -16.89
CA ASN A 445 11.14 22.86 -16.50
C ASN A 445 12.66 23.05 -16.29
N GLN A 446 13.04 24.12 -15.60
CA GLN A 446 14.44 24.50 -15.43
C GLN A 446 15.17 23.55 -14.47
N VAL A 447 16.36 23.11 -14.88
CA VAL A 447 17.22 22.30 -14.03
C VAL A 447 18.69 22.73 -14.15
N LYS A 448 19.38 22.74 -12.99
CA LYS A 448 20.84 22.87 -12.92
C LYS A 448 21.42 21.67 -12.18
N LEU A 449 22.46 21.08 -12.73
CA LEU A 449 23.24 20.05 -12.07
C LEU A 449 24.68 20.52 -11.91
N PHE A 450 25.18 20.43 -10.68
CA PHE A 450 26.56 20.71 -10.34
C PHE A 450 27.24 19.42 -9.86
N VAL A 451 28.48 19.20 -10.31
CA VAL A 451 29.35 18.12 -9.85
C VAL A 451 30.64 18.73 -9.34
N ASN A 452 31.03 18.45 -8.09
CA ASN A 452 32.17 19.05 -7.40
C ASN A 452 32.15 20.61 -7.56
N ALA A 453 31.01 21.21 -7.24
CA ALA A 453 30.73 22.65 -7.38
C ALA A 453 30.78 23.23 -8.81
N LYS A 454 31.15 22.45 -9.83
CA LYS A 454 31.16 22.88 -11.22
C LYS A 454 29.79 22.68 -11.86
N LEU A 455 29.22 23.71 -12.49
CA LEU A 455 27.98 23.62 -13.27
C LEU A 455 28.20 22.73 -14.49
N VAL A 456 27.47 21.62 -14.56
CA VAL A 456 27.53 20.62 -15.64
C VAL A 456 26.33 20.75 -16.56
N LEU A 457 25.10 20.72 -16.04
CA LEU A 457 23.87 20.90 -16.79
C LEU A 457 23.19 22.23 -16.41
N ASN A 458 22.58 22.90 -17.39
CA ASN A 458 21.86 24.15 -17.18
C ASN A 458 20.75 24.31 -18.23
N LYS A 459 19.61 23.67 -18.01
CA LYS A 459 18.38 23.88 -18.77
C LYS A 459 17.66 25.10 -18.21
N LYS A 460 17.42 26.10 -19.05
CA LYS A 460 16.82 27.39 -18.66
C LYS A 460 15.38 27.57 -19.15
N THR A 461 14.94 26.69 -20.03
CA THR A 461 13.63 26.75 -20.71
C THR A 461 12.61 25.91 -20.00
N SER A 462 11.35 26.31 -20.10
CA SER A 462 10.20 25.45 -19.84
C SER A 462 9.90 24.58 -21.07
N GLY A 463 9.15 23.50 -20.87
CA GLY A 463 8.85 22.48 -21.87
C GLY A 463 9.73 21.24 -21.70
N HIS A 464 9.15 20.08 -21.98
CA HIS A 464 9.80 18.79 -21.80
C HIS A 464 10.98 18.62 -22.76
N GLU A 465 12.16 18.39 -22.23
CA GLU A 465 13.41 18.22 -22.98
C GLU A 465 14.44 17.47 -22.15
N GLU A 466 15.12 16.53 -22.78
CA GLU A 466 16.33 15.93 -22.21
C GLU A 466 17.57 16.71 -22.67
N ILE A 467 18.41 17.11 -21.70
CA ILE A 467 19.74 17.67 -21.96
C ILE A 467 20.82 16.76 -21.39
N SER A 468 22.00 16.77 -22.00
CA SER A 468 23.16 15.99 -21.53
C SER A 468 24.47 16.74 -21.62
N LYS A 469 25.44 16.32 -20.77
CA LYS A 469 26.80 16.91 -20.75
C LYS A 469 27.83 15.93 -20.21
N GLU A 470 28.99 15.94 -20.83
CA GLU A 470 30.14 15.19 -20.40
C GLU A 470 30.98 15.92 -19.35
N ILE A 471 31.56 15.15 -18.41
CA ILE A 471 32.56 15.61 -17.45
C ILE A 471 33.54 14.47 -17.13
N LYS A 472 34.81 14.82 -16.92
CA LYS A 472 35.82 13.84 -16.45
C LYS A 472 35.77 13.73 -14.94
N LEU A 473 35.66 12.48 -14.44
CA LEU A 473 35.66 12.17 -13.01
C LEU A 473 36.80 11.21 -12.65
N ALA A 474 37.24 11.30 -11.41
CA ALA A 474 38.16 10.31 -10.82
C ALA A 474 37.37 9.04 -10.43
N GLY A 475 37.94 7.87 -10.71
CA GLY A 475 37.33 6.61 -10.29
C GLY A 475 37.58 6.32 -8.82
N GLY A 476 36.61 5.67 -8.15
CA GLY A 476 36.71 5.26 -6.76
C GLY A 476 36.74 6.41 -5.73
N GLN A 477 36.47 7.65 -6.17
CA GLN A 477 36.38 8.82 -5.29
C GLN A 477 34.98 9.40 -5.35
N PRO A 478 34.38 9.74 -4.19
CA PRO A 478 33.09 10.42 -4.15
C PRO A 478 33.13 11.74 -4.92
N ALA A 479 32.09 11.99 -5.72
CA ALA A 479 31.86 13.26 -6.39
C ALA A 479 30.60 13.89 -5.81
N GLU A 480 30.73 15.10 -5.25
CA GLU A 480 29.58 15.84 -4.72
C GLU A 480 28.66 16.25 -5.86
N VAL A 481 27.36 16.09 -5.66
CA VAL A 481 26.33 16.54 -6.58
C VAL A 481 25.33 17.46 -5.91
N LYS A 482 24.96 18.52 -6.61
CA LYS A 482 23.86 19.42 -6.24
C LYS A 482 22.97 19.58 -7.46
N ILE A 483 21.68 19.32 -7.29
CA ILE A 483 20.66 19.51 -8.31
C ILE A 483 19.70 20.59 -7.83
N GLU A 484 19.36 21.53 -8.71
CA GLU A 484 18.39 22.60 -8.47
C GLU A 484 17.34 22.54 -9.58
N TYR A 485 16.09 22.31 -9.21
CA TYR A 485 14.94 22.26 -10.09
C TYR A 485 14.00 23.41 -9.77
N VAL A 486 13.52 24.09 -10.80
CA VAL A 486 12.55 25.17 -10.66
C VAL A 486 11.36 24.84 -11.55
N HIS A 487 10.23 24.56 -10.93
CA HIS A 487 8.97 24.33 -11.62
C HIS A 487 8.17 25.62 -11.69
N ALA A 488 7.79 26.02 -12.90
CA ALA A 488 6.93 27.19 -13.11
C ALA A 488 5.46 26.77 -13.24
N THR A 489 5.13 26.01 -14.26
CA THR A 489 3.76 25.57 -14.57
C THR A 489 3.81 24.24 -15.30
N GLY A 490 2.67 23.54 -15.35
CA GLY A 490 2.51 22.29 -16.09
C GLY A 490 2.62 21.05 -15.18
N ASN A 491 3.09 19.95 -15.75
CA ASN A 491 3.27 18.70 -15.03
C ASN A 491 4.72 18.55 -14.55
N PRO A 492 5.00 18.62 -13.23
CA PRO A 492 6.36 18.51 -12.72
C PRO A 492 6.97 17.14 -13.01
N THR A 493 7.97 17.11 -13.89
CA THR A 493 8.68 15.89 -14.31
C THR A 493 10.18 16.12 -14.22
N LEU A 494 10.90 15.20 -13.57
CA LEU A 494 12.36 15.24 -13.51
C LEU A 494 12.97 13.85 -13.36
N HIS A 495 13.82 13.47 -14.32
CA HIS A 495 14.62 12.25 -14.29
C HIS A 495 16.09 12.60 -14.43
N ILE A 496 16.90 12.27 -13.43
CA ILE A 496 18.34 12.51 -13.46
C ILE A 496 19.06 11.17 -13.60
N SER A 497 19.78 10.99 -14.71
CA SER A 497 20.53 9.77 -14.98
C SER A 497 21.97 10.06 -15.38
N TRP A 498 22.82 9.04 -15.34
CA TRP A 498 24.20 9.13 -15.74
C TRP A 498 24.73 7.82 -16.32
N SER A 499 25.80 7.91 -17.11
CA SER A 499 26.53 6.77 -17.68
C SER A 499 28.01 7.08 -17.77
N GLY A 500 28.84 6.04 -17.97
CA GLY A 500 30.26 6.21 -18.15
C GLY A 500 31.03 4.90 -18.18
N PRO A 501 32.34 4.91 -18.08
CA PRO A 501 33.14 3.69 -18.11
C PRO A 501 32.79 2.74 -16.96
N GLY A 502 32.32 1.53 -17.34
CA GLY A 502 31.84 0.52 -16.38
C GLY A 502 30.48 0.84 -15.74
N LEU A 503 29.72 1.76 -16.33
CA LEU A 503 28.40 2.15 -15.87
C LEU A 503 27.47 2.38 -17.06
N ASP A 504 26.51 1.49 -17.25
CA ASP A 504 25.39 1.70 -18.17
C ASP A 504 24.52 2.86 -17.69
N ARG A 505 23.77 3.48 -18.61
CA ARG A 505 22.88 4.58 -18.24
C ARG A 505 21.84 4.11 -17.23
N GLN A 506 21.82 4.77 -16.09
CA GLN A 506 20.90 4.48 -15.00
C GLN A 506 20.50 5.75 -14.25
N ILE A 507 19.39 5.70 -13.52
CA ILE A 507 18.98 6.78 -12.61
C ILE A 507 20.08 6.99 -11.56
N MET A 508 20.35 8.26 -11.25
CA MET A 508 21.40 8.64 -10.31
C MET A 508 20.93 8.40 -8.87
N THR A 509 21.66 7.55 -8.16
CA THR A 509 21.48 7.29 -6.73
C THR A 509 22.69 7.76 -5.94
N PRO A 510 22.52 8.31 -4.74
CA PRO A 510 23.65 8.71 -3.90
C PRO A 510 24.30 7.50 -3.21
N ILE A 511 25.51 7.69 -2.68
CA ILE A 511 26.24 6.60 -2.01
C ILE A 511 25.97 6.49 -0.50
N ASN A 512 25.63 7.57 0.15
CA ASN A 512 25.27 7.60 1.58
C ASN A 512 24.66 8.96 1.99
N ASN A 513 24.11 9.00 3.19
CA ASN A 513 23.49 10.18 3.78
C ASN A 513 24.49 11.13 4.48
N ALA A 514 25.80 10.97 4.29
CA ALA A 514 26.83 11.71 5.06
C ALA A 514 26.84 13.24 4.82
N SER A 515 26.08 13.73 3.83
CA SER A 515 25.94 15.17 3.52
C SER A 515 24.72 15.85 4.14
N VAL A 516 23.95 15.15 5.00
CA VAL A 516 22.70 15.66 5.60
C VAL A 516 22.92 16.21 7.03
N GLN A 517 24.15 16.21 7.52
CA GLN A 517 24.50 16.78 8.83
C GLN A 517 24.70 18.29 8.78
#